data_180bd4a330a83b30f3d657d248897df6
#
_entry.id   180bd4a330a83b30f3d657d248897df6
#
_cell.length_a   1.000
_cell.length_b   1.000
_cell.length_c   1.000
_cell.angle_alpha   90.00
_cell.angle_beta   90.00
_cell.angle_gamma   90.00
#
_symmetry.space_group_name_H-M   'P 1'
#
loop_
_entity.id
_entity.type
_entity.pdbx_description
1 polymer ?
#
loop_
_entity_poly.entity_id
_entity_poly.type
_entity_poly.pdbx_seq_one_letter_code
_entity_poly.pdbx_strand_id
1 'polypeptide(L)'
;MKDTRIEDLVKTILQATSVKEVIDADGERMSVGTNRLHLSVTDDVDIIIETDMGPMYDVWIQNHTEGEGCTVARTEDLEKVASFILSVFNLCGK
;
A
#
# COMPACT_ATOMS: atom_id res chain seq x y z
N MET A 1 -9.70 -10.41 19.48
CA MET A 1 -8.43 -9.68 19.32
C MET A 1 -8.51 -8.71 18.16
N LYS A 2 -7.93 -7.53 18.33
CA LYS A 2 -7.89 -6.55 17.26
C LYS A 2 -6.84 -6.94 16.22
N ASP A 3 -7.21 -6.87 14.95
CA ASP A 3 -6.27 -7.10 13.86
C ASP A 3 -5.43 -5.85 13.64
N THR A 4 -4.12 -5.95 13.84
CA THR A 4 -3.19 -4.84 13.73
C THR A 4 -2.33 -4.90 12.47
N ARG A 5 -2.60 -5.85 11.58
CA ARG A 5 -1.74 -6.05 10.40
C ARG A 5 -1.62 -4.79 9.53
N ILE A 6 -2.74 -4.11 9.27
CA ILE A 6 -2.71 -2.88 8.47
C ILE A 6 -2.00 -1.76 9.22
N GLU A 7 -2.24 -1.60 10.52
CA GLU A 7 -1.54 -0.60 11.34
C GLU A 7 -0.03 -0.82 11.34
N ASP A 8 0.39 -2.07 11.48
CA ASP A 8 1.81 -2.43 11.47
C ASP A 8 2.45 -2.14 10.12
N LEU A 9 1.73 -2.43 9.04
CA LEU A 9 2.20 -2.12 7.68
C LEU A 9 2.36 -0.61 7.49
N VAL A 10 1.38 0.17 7.92
CA VAL A 10 1.44 1.63 7.83
C VAL A 10 2.66 2.18 8.57
N LYS A 11 2.90 1.72 9.79
CA LYS A 11 4.08 2.15 10.55
C LYS A 11 5.37 1.82 9.83
N THR A 12 5.43 0.64 9.22
CA THR A 12 6.63 0.20 8.51
C THR A 12 6.92 1.06 7.27
N ILE A 13 5.90 1.34 6.46
CA ILE A 13 6.09 2.12 5.24
C ILE A 13 6.36 3.60 5.53
N LEU A 14 5.78 4.15 6.59
CA LEU A 14 6.00 5.56 6.94
C LEU A 14 7.37 5.84 7.51
N GLN A 15 8.16 4.82 7.81
CA GLN A 15 9.56 4.99 8.17
C GLN A 15 10.42 5.41 6.97
N ALA A 16 9.94 5.18 5.76
CA ALA A 16 10.65 5.57 4.55
C ALA A 16 10.29 7.02 4.19
N THR A 17 11.30 7.86 4.06
CA THR A 17 11.15 9.28 3.76
C THR A 17 10.38 9.50 2.46
N SER A 18 10.67 8.70 1.43
CA SER A 18 10.02 8.85 0.12
C SER A 18 8.51 8.66 0.20
N VAL A 19 8.04 7.68 0.96
CA VAL A 19 6.61 7.43 1.14
C VAL A 19 5.98 8.54 1.97
N LYS A 20 6.63 8.89 3.07
CA LYS A 20 6.11 9.92 3.98
C LYS A 20 5.96 11.27 3.29
N GLU A 21 6.96 11.67 2.52
CA GLU A 21 6.92 12.95 1.80
C GLU A 21 5.77 13.01 0.80
N VAL A 22 5.54 11.93 0.06
CA VAL A 22 4.45 11.88 -0.91
C VAL A 22 3.09 11.93 -0.21
N ILE A 23 2.92 11.19 0.87
CA ILE A 23 1.67 11.16 1.62
C ILE A 23 1.39 12.51 2.27
N ASP A 24 2.40 13.11 2.93
CA ASP A 24 2.24 14.38 3.63
C ASP A 24 1.97 15.54 2.67
N ALA A 25 2.55 15.51 1.48
CA ALA A 25 2.40 16.58 0.50
C ALA A 25 0.94 16.79 0.05
N ASP A 26 0.14 15.73 0.07
CA ASP A 26 -1.24 15.79 -0.43
C ASP A 26 -2.28 15.55 0.66
N GLY A 27 -1.91 14.91 1.75
CA GLY A 27 -2.79 14.69 2.89
C GLY A 27 -3.88 13.63 2.67
N GLU A 28 -4.16 13.25 1.44
CA GLU A 28 -5.25 12.31 1.12
C GLU A 28 -4.80 11.09 0.34
N ARG A 29 -3.49 10.88 0.23
CA ARG A 29 -2.96 9.77 -0.55
C ARG A 29 -3.02 8.42 0.16
N MET A 30 -3.36 8.42 1.43
CA MET A 30 -3.48 7.19 2.21
C MET A 30 -4.82 7.11 2.90
N SER A 31 -5.53 6.00 2.68
CA SER A 31 -6.76 5.69 3.39
C SER A 31 -6.56 4.38 4.15
N VAL A 32 -6.77 4.41 5.46
CA VAL A 32 -6.52 3.28 6.35
C VAL A 32 -7.84 2.76 6.90
N GLY A 33 -8.14 1.50 6.61
CA GLY A 33 -9.28 0.79 7.20
C GLY A 33 -8.81 -0.29 8.16
N THR A 34 -9.74 -1.05 8.70
CA THR A 34 -9.42 -2.13 9.64
C THR A 34 -8.63 -3.24 8.96
N ASN A 35 -9.02 -3.61 7.75
CA ASN A 35 -8.42 -4.71 7.00
C ASN A 35 -8.05 -4.31 5.57
N ARG A 36 -7.92 -3.02 5.32
CA ARG A 36 -7.61 -2.49 3.99
C ARG A 36 -6.77 -1.23 4.08
N LEU A 37 -5.76 -1.16 3.23
CA LEU A 37 -4.94 0.04 3.06
C LEU A 37 -4.98 0.43 1.59
N HIS A 38 -5.32 1.69 1.32
CA HIS A 38 -5.34 2.23 -0.03
C HIS A 38 -4.32 3.36 -0.11
N LEU A 39 -3.39 3.24 -1.04
CA LEU A 39 -2.35 4.23 -1.27
C LEU A 39 -2.45 4.77 -2.69
N SER A 40 -2.55 6.07 -2.81
CA SER A 40 -2.50 6.73 -4.11
C SER A 40 -1.05 7.15 -4.39
N VAL A 41 -0.39 6.42 -5.26
CA VAL A 41 1.03 6.66 -5.58
C VAL A 41 1.17 7.83 -6.53
N THR A 42 0.38 7.81 -7.60
CA THR A 42 0.27 8.92 -8.56
C THR A 42 -1.20 9.12 -8.87
N ASP A 43 -1.51 10.10 -9.72
CA ASP A 43 -2.89 10.33 -10.15
C ASP A 43 -3.48 9.12 -10.89
N ASP A 44 -2.64 8.28 -11.47
CA ASP A 44 -3.06 7.13 -12.27
C ASP A 44 -2.88 5.79 -11.57
N VAL A 45 -2.02 5.71 -10.55
CA VAL A 45 -1.62 4.43 -9.96
C VAL A 45 -1.95 4.39 -8.47
N ASP A 46 -2.71 3.39 -8.08
CA ASP A 46 -3.03 3.09 -6.68
C ASP A 46 -2.49 1.71 -6.29
N ILE A 47 -2.11 1.57 -5.03
CA ILE A 47 -1.84 0.28 -4.41
C ILE A 47 -2.92 0.02 -3.38
N ILE A 48 -3.50 -1.17 -3.41
CA ILE A 48 -4.51 -1.59 -2.46
C ILE A 48 -4.03 -2.86 -1.78
N ILE A 49 -3.99 -2.85 -0.45
CA ILE A 49 -3.63 -4.02 0.34
C ILE A 49 -4.85 -4.40 1.18
N GLU A 50 -5.27 -5.65 1.06
CA GLU A 50 -6.36 -6.19 1.86
C GLU A 50 -5.87 -7.37 2.68
N THR A 51 -6.43 -7.54 3.88
CA THR A 51 -6.19 -8.69 4.73
C THR A 51 -7.52 -9.44 4.87
N ASP A 52 -7.44 -10.75 4.86
CA ASP A 52 -8.61 -11.60 5.07
C ASP A 52 -8.56 -12.26 6.46
N MET A 53 -9.37 -13.27 6.68
CA MET A 53 -9.39 -14.02 7.94
C MET A 53 -8.13 -14.85 8.18
N GLY A 54 -7.36 -15.10 7.13
CA GLY A 54 -6.07 -15.79 7.23
C GLY A 54 -4.94 -14.81 7.48
N PRO A 55 -3.68 -15.27 7.50
CA PRO A 55 -2.52 -14.42 7.78
C PRO A 55 -2.04 -13.60 6.59
N MET A 56 -2.69 -13.70 5.44
CA MET A 56 -2.17 -13.18 4.19
C MET A 56 -2.53 -11.72 3.96
N TYR A 57 -1.61 -11.01 3.29
CA TYR A 57 -1.88 -9.73 2.66
C TYR A 57 -2.11 -9.97 1.18
N ASP A 58 -3.18 -9.41 0.62
CA ASP A 58 -3.42 -9.38 -0.82
C ASP A 58 -3.02 -8.01 -1.34
N VAL A 59 -2.11 -7.96 -2.28
CA VAL A 59 -1.55 -6.70 -2.80
C VAL A 59 -1.98 -6.53 -4.25
N TRP A 60 -2.67 -5.42 -4.54
CA TRP A 60 -3.15 -5.09 -5.87
C TRP A 60 -2.54 -3.76 -6.32
N ILE A 61 -2.27 -3.67 -7.62
CA ILE A 61 -2.03 -2.40 -8.28
C ILE A 61 -3.20 -2.11 -9.20
N GLN A 62 -3.66 -0.87 -9.18
CA GLN A 62 -4.71 -0.40 -10.07
C GLN A 62 -4.20 0.80 -10.87
N ASN A 63 -4.38 0.73 -12.19
CA ASN A 63 -4.05 1.83 -13.09
C ASN A 63 -5.35 2.44 -13.60
N HIS A 64 -5.64 3.67 -13.20
CA HIS A 64 -6.89 4.36 -13.53
C HIS A 64 -6.98 4.72 -15.01
N THR A 65 -5.86 5.06 -15.63
CA THR A 65 -5.83 5.44 -17.05
C THR A 65 -6.27 4.29 -17.94
N GLU A 66 -5.82 3.08 -17.63
CA GLU A 66 -6.16 1.90 -18.41
C GLU A 66 -7.40 1.19 -17.89
N GLY A 67 -7.89 1.58 -16.71
CA GLY A 67 -9.03 0.93 -16.09
C GLY A 67 -8.76 -0.49 -15.61
N GLU A 68 -7.50 -0.86 -15.50
CA GLU A 68 -7.11 -2.21 -15.14
C GLU A 68 -6.54 -2.28 -13.74
N GLY A 69 -6.81 -3.38 -13.06
CA GLY A 69 -6.20 -3.73 -11.80
C GLY A 69 -5.76 -5.18 -11.83
N CYS A 70 -4.70 -5.49 -11.12
CA CYS A 70 -4.25 -6.87 -11.00
C CYS A 70 -3.68 -7.15 -9.62
N THR A 71 -3.86 -8.39 -9.17
CA THR A 71 -3.20 -8.90 -7.99
C THR A 71 -1.74 -9.14 -8.32
N VAL A 72 -0.83 -8.51 -7.57
CA VAL A 72 0.61 -8.64 -7.84
C VAL A 72 1.30 -9.54 -6.84
N ALA A 73 0.74 -9.68 -5.63
CA ALA A 73 1.33 -10.54 -4.62
C ALA A 73 0.30 -10.97 -3.59
N ARG A 74 0.54 -12.12 -3.00
CA ARG A 74 -0.20 -12.59 -1.85
C ARG A 74 0.81 -13.22 -0.91
N THR A 75 0.99 -12.64 0.26
CA THR A 75 2.04 -13.07 1.19
C THR A 75 1.65 -12.75 2.63
N GLU A 76 2.15 -13.54 3.57
CA GLU A 76 2.02 -13.24 4.99
C GLU A 76 3.19 -12.41 5.53
N ASP A 77 4.19 -12.11 4.69
CA ASP A 77 5.39 -11.41 5.10
C ASP A 77 5.20 -9.89 4.93
N LEU A 78 5.04 -9.20 6.05
CA LEU A 78 4.85 -7.76 6.09
C LEU A 78 6.02 -7.00 5.43
N GLU A 79 7.25 -7.47 5.61
CA GLU A 79 8.41 -6.79 5.03
C GLU A 79 8.43 -6.88 3.51
N LYS A 80 7.96 -7.99 2.94
CA LYS A 80 7.82 -8.10 1.49
C LYS A 80 6.78 -7.12 0.94
N VAL A 81 5.66 -6.97 1.63
CA VAL A 81 4.63 -6.01 1.24
C VAL A 81 5.18 -4.60 1.32
N ALA A 82 5.85 -4.26 2.42
CA ALA A 82 6.45 -2.94 2.58
C ALA A 82 7.50 -2.66 1.50
N SER A 83 8.37 -3.62 1.20
CA SER A 83 9.38 -3.48 0.15
C SER A 83 8.75 -3.25 -1.22
N PHE A 84 7.67 -3.95 -1.52
CA PHE A 84 6.94 -3.76 -2.77
C PHE A 84 6.39 -2.34 -2.86
N ILE A 85 5.74 -1.86 -1.80
CA ILE A 85 5.19 -0.50 -1.76
C ILE A 85 6.30 0.53 -1.99
N LEU A 86 7.42 0.39 -1.28
CA LEU A 86 8.56 1.30 -1.42
C LEU A 86 9.12 1.30 -2.84
N SER A 87 9.19 0.13 -3.46
CA SER A 87 9.65 0.02 -4.85
C SER A 87 8.74 0.77 -5.81
N VAL A 88 7.43 0.64 -5.64
CA VAL A 88 6.46 1.33 -6.49
C VAL A 88 6.56 2.85 -6.30
N PHE A 89 6.66 3.33 -5.06
CA PHE A 89 6.84 4.76 -4.81
C PHE A 89 8.13 5.30 -5.41
N ASN A 90 9.22 4.54 -5.33
CA ASN A 90 10.49 4.95 -5.91
C ASN A 90 10.44 5.02 -7.44
N LEU A 91 9.74 4.08 -8.08
CA LEU A 91 9.62 4.05 -9.53
C LEU A 91 8.69 5.13 -10.08
N CYS A 92 7.59 5.39 -9.38
CA CYS A 92 6.55 6.30 -9.84
C CYS A 92 6.70 7.73 -9.30
N GLY A 93 7.44 7.90 -8.22
CA GLY A 93 7.56 9.18 -7.52
C GLY A 93 8.59 10.14 -8.09
N LYS A 94 9.10 9.85 -9.24
CA LYS A 94 10.10 10.72 -9.88
C LYS A 94 9.48 11.54 -11.00
#